data_37c49ffcf9630c8cb25f8891e365885d
#
_entry.id   37c49ffcf9630c8cb25f8891e365885d
#
_cell.length_a   1.000
_cell.length_b   1.000
_cell.length_c   1.000
_cell.angle_alpha   90.00
_cell.angle_beta   90.00
_cell.angle_gamma   90.00
#
_symmetry.space_group_name_H-M   'P 1'
#
loop_
_entity.id
_entity.type
_entity.pdbx_description
1 polymer ?
#
loop_
_entity_poly.entity_id
_entity_poly.type
_entity_poly.pdbx_seq_one_letter_code
_entity_poly.pdbx_strand_id
1 'polypeptide(L)'
;MEQEYYLGLDMGTGSVGWAVTDSEYHVLRKHGKALWGVRLFESASTAEERRMFRTSRRRLDRRNWRIEILQEIFAEEISKKDPGFFLRMKESKYYPEDKRDINGNCPELPYALFVDDDFTDKDYHKKFPTIYHLRKMLMNTEETPDIRLVYLAIHHMMKHRGHFLLSGDINEIKEFGTTFSKLLENIKNEELDWNLELGKEEYAVVESILKDNMLNRSTKKTRLIKALKAKSICEKAVLNLLAGGTVKLSDIFGLEELNETERPKISFADNGYDDYIGEVENELGEQFYIIETAKAVYDWAVLVEILGKYTSISEAKVATYEKHKSDLQFLKKIVRKYLTKEEYKDIFVSTSDKLKNYSAYIGMTKINGKKVDLQSKRCSKEEFYDFNLKNTIKI
;
A
#
# COMPACT_ATOMS: atom_id res chain seq x y z
N MET A 1 -53.45 38.12 22.00
CA MET A 1 -52.66 38.58 20.89
C MET A 1 -51.56 37.56 20.68
N GLU A 2 -51.55 36.88 19.56
CA GLU A 2 -50.44 36.01 19.14
C GLU A 2 -49.25 36.92 18.81
N GLN A 3 -48.18 36.76 19.53
CA GLN A 3 -46.95 37.54 19.30
C GLN A 3 -46.09 36.75 18.33
N GLU A 4 -45.82 37.27 17.15
CA GLU A 4 -44.89 36.68 16.19
C GLU A 4 -43.46 36.74 16.76
N TYR A 5 -42.70 35.68 16.59
CA TYR A 5 -41.34 35.59 17.03
C TYR A 5 -40.48 34.78 16.05
N TYR A 6 -39.20 35.06 16.04
CA TYR A 6 -38.20 34.32 15.29
C TYR A 6 -37.30 33.54 16.24
N LEU A 7 -36.93 32.31 15.85
CA LEU A 7 -35.94 31.50 16.54
C LEU A 7 -34.71 31.41 15.68
N GLY A 8 -33.64 32.10 16.06
CA GLY A 8 -32.32 32.00 15.44
C GLY A 8 -31.54 30.86 16.06
N LEU A 9 -30.92 30.02 15.23
CA LEU A 9 -30.02 28.93 15.64
C LEU A 9 -28.66 29.11 14.98
N ASP A 10 -27.58 29.09 15.78
CA ASP A 10 -26.20 29.05 15.32
C ASP A 10 -25.59 27.70 15.66
N MET A 11 -25.31 26.88 14.65
CA MET A 11 -24.83 25.50 14.80
C MET A 11 -23.34 25.41 14.50
N GLY A 12 -22.53 25.38 15.54
CA GLY A 12 -21.11 25.10 15.47
C GLY A 12 -20.77 23.61 15.64
N THR A 13 -19.50 23.25 15.49
CA THR A 13 -19.00 21.88 15.66
C THR A 13 -19.01 21.38 17.11
N GLY A 14 -19.02 22.28 18.09
CA GLY A 14 -19.03 21.97 19.53
C GLY A 14 -20.10 22.70 20.32
N SER A 15 -21.03 23.44 19.65
CA SER A 15 -22.06 24.21 20.31
C SER A 15 -23.27 24.44 19.42
N VAL A 16 -24.41 24.64 20.04
CA VAL A 16 -25.61 25.25 19.40
C VAL A 16 -25.99 26.46 20.20
N GLY A 17 -25.88 27.62 19.56
CA GLY A 17 -26.44 28.88 20.05
C GLY A 17 -27.88 29.03 19.61
N TRP A 18 -28.72 29.68 20.42
CA TRP A 18 -30.08 30.01 20.07
C TRP A 18 -30.50 31.34 20.66
N ALA A 19 -31.33 32.08 19.92
CA ALA A 19 -31.97 33.31 20.41
C ALA A 19 -33.40 33.41 19.87
N VAL A 20 -34.28 33.98 20.68
CA VAL A 20 -35.63 34.27 20.26
C VAL A 20 -35.82 35.77 20.20
N THR A 21 -36.27 36.29 19.05
CA THR A 21 -36.44 37.73 18.78
C THR A 21 -37.88 38.04 18.35
N ASP A 22 -38.24 39.32 18.45
CA ASP A 22 -39.43 39.85 17.80
C ASP A 22 -39.21 40.10 16.30
N SER A 23 -40.16 40.70 15.62
CA SER A 23 -40.11 41.04 14.21
C SER A 23 -39.05 42.12 13.86
N GLU A 24 -38.58 42.88 14.85
CA GLU A 24 -37.55 43.89 14.73
C GLU A 24 -36.15 43.38 15.15
N TYR A 25 -36.01 42.04 15.39
CA TYR A 25 -34.81 41.37 15.82
C TYR A 25 -34.30 41.72 17.21
N HIS A 26 -35.14 42.31 18.09
CA HIS A 26 -34.80 42.48 19.50
C HIS A 26 -35.02 41.18 20.28
N VAL A 27 -34.02 40.82 21.13
CA VAL A 27 -34.13 39.57 21.92
C VAL A 27 -35.27 39.67 22.92
N LEU A 28 -36.19 38.76 22.82
CA LEU A 28 -37.35 38.68 23.74
C LEU A 28 -36.91 38.28 25.15
N ARG A 29 -37.71 38.72 26.12
CA ARG A 29 -37.53 38.38 27.53
C ARG A 29 -38.74 37.67 28.09
N LYS A 30 -38.49 36.65 28.94
CA LYS A 30 -39.50 35.94 29.68
C LYS A 30 -39.11 35.84 31.16
N HIS A 31 -39.96 36.24 32.06
CA HIS A 31 -39.66 36.28 33.52
C HIS A 31 -38.39 37.05 33.87
N GLY A 32 -38.14 38.19 33.18
CA GLY A 32 -36.97 39.05 33.37
C GLY A 32 -35.68 38.57 32.75
N LYS A 33 -35.63 37.36 32.15
CA LYS A 33 -34.47 36.79 31.49
C LYS A 33 -34.58 36.90 29.99
N ALA A 34 -33.49 37.28 29.35
CA ALA A 34 -33.39 37.25 27.89
C ALA A 34 -33.43 35.83 27.33
N LEU A 35 -34.18 35.59 26.26
CA LEU A 35 -34.39 34.30 25.62
C LEU A 35 -33.27 34.05 24.64
N TRP A 36 -32.10 33.71 25.15
CA TRP A 36 -30.97 33.24 24.39
C TRP A 36 -30.14 32.27 25.23
N GLY A 37 -29.33 31.42 24.58
CA GLY A 37 -28.47 30.51 25.27
C GLY A 37 -27.56 29.75 24.33
N VAL A 38 -26.63 29.00 24.91
CA VAL A 38 -25.71 28.12 24.20
C VAL A 38 -25.72 26.75 24.85
N ARG A 39 -25.88 25.70 24.06
CA ARG A 39 -25.65 24.32 24.46
C ARG A 39 -24.27 23.88 23.96
N LEU A 40 -23.38 23.58 24.89
CA LEU A 40 -22.06 23.02 24.57
C LEU A 40 -22.12 21.50 24.58
N PHE A 41 -21.40 20.87 23.68
CA PHE A 41 -21.21 19.43 23.58
C PHE A 41 -19.81 19.13 23.06
N GLU A 42 -19.39 17.86 23.10
CA GLU A 42 -18.10 17.46 22.54
C GLU A 42 -18.05 17.77 21.04
N SER A 43 -16.92 18.36 20.61
CA SER A 43 -16.74 18.76 19.22
C SER A 43 -16.90 17.54 18.30
N ALA A 44 -17.71 17.69 17.26
CA ALA A 44 -17.90 16.66 16.25
C ALA A 44 -16.60 16.42 15.50
N SER A 45 -16.29 15.14 15.19
CA SER A 45 -15.21 14.79 14.27
C SER A 45 -15.38 15.47 12.92
N THR A 46 -14.28 15.86 12.29
CA THR A 46 -14.30 16.49 10.97
C THR A 46 -14.97 15.59 9.94
N ALA A 47 -15.53 16.17 8.90
CA ALA A 47 -16.09 15.40 7.79
C ALA A 47 -15.04 14.51 7.11
N GLU A 48 -13.78 14.95 7.08
CA GLU A 48 -12.65 14.21 6.54
C GLU A 48 -12.41 12.90 7.32
N GLU A 49 -12.33 12.94 8.65
CA GLU A 49 -12.17 11.73 9.47
C GLU A 49 -13.31 10.73 9.24
N ARG A 50 -14.56 11.22 9.21
CA ARG A 50 -15.72 10.35 8.95
C ARG A 50 -15.70 9.75 7.54
N ARG A 51 -15.25 10.50 6.52
CA ARG A 51 -15.05 10.01 5.15
C ARG A 51 -13.99 8.93 5.13
N MET A 52 -12.85 9.15 5.77
CA MET A 52 -11.75 8.19 5.87
C MET A 52 -12.18 6.87 6.52
N PHE A 53 -12.88 6.91 7.67
CA PHE A 53 -13.39 5.70 8.32
C PHE A 53 -14.43 4.97 7.47
N ARG A 54 -15.32 5.70 6.80
CA ARG A 54 -16.31 5.11 5.89
C ARG A 54 -15.66 4.43 4.70
N THR A 55 -14.64 5.04 4.09
CA THR A 55 -13.89 4.48 2.96
C THR A 55 -13.13 3.23 3.38
N SER A 56 -12.45 3.27 4.52
CA SER A 56 -11.74 2.12 5.09
C SER A 56 -12.69 0.95 5.37
N ARG A 57 -13.86 1.22 5.95
CA ARG A 57 -14.89 0.19 6.18
C ARG A 57 -15.39 -0.41 4.87
N ARG A 58 -15.75 0.41 3.88
CA ARG A 58 -16.21 -0.07 2.57
C ARG A 58 -15.16 -0.91 1.82
N ARG A 59 -13.86 -0.59 1.99
CA ARG A 59 -12.76 -1.40 1.45
C ARG A 59 -12.69 -2.76 2.12
N LEU A 60 -12.80 -2.78 3.44
CA LEU A 60 -12.80 -4.02 4.22
C LEU A 60 -13.98 -4.90 3.84
N ASP A 61 -15.19 -4.33 3.77
CA ASP A 61 -16.42 -5.04 3.40
C ASP A 61 -16.31 -5.65 1.99
N ARG A 62 -15.85 -4.87 1.01
CA ARG A 62 -15.62 -5.38 -0.36
C ARG A 62 -14.56 -6.48 -0.42
N ARG A 63 -13.50 -6.40 0.42
CA ARG A 63 -12.50 -7.46 0.51
C ARG A 63 -13.09 -8.73 1.11
N ASN A 64 -13.84 -8.62 2.18
CA ASN A 64 -14.49 -9.76 2.84
C ASN A 64 -15.49 -10.42 1.89
N TRP A 65 -16.34 -9.65 1.26
CA TRP A 65 -17.30 -10.15 0.27
C TRP A 65 -16.64 -10.94 -0.88
N ARG A 66 -15.53 -10.44 -1.44
CA ARG A 66 -14.79 -11.20 -2.47
C ARG A 66 -14.24 -12.52 -1.96
N ILE A 67 -13.80 -12.56 -0.69
CA ILE A 67 -13.30 -13.79 -0.07
C ILE A 67 -14.45 -14.77 0.17
N GLU A 68 -15.61 -14.30 0.59
CA GLU A 68 -16.81 -15.11 0.78
C GLU A 68 -17.28 -15.75 -0.54
N ILE A 69 -17.38 -14.97 -1.61
CA ILE A 69 -17.68 -15.53 -2.95
C ILE A 69 -16.65 -16.58 -3.37
N LEU A 70 -15.35 -16.30 -3.13
CA LEU A 70 -14.33 -17.28 -3.45
C LEU A 70 -14.50 -18.58 -2.66
N GLN A 71 -14.88 -18.48 -1.37
CA GLN A 71 -15.18 -19.67 -0.56
C GLN A 71 -16.37 -20.44 -1.12
N GLU A 72 -17.44 -19.77 -1.50
CA GLU A 72 -18.63 -20.39 -2.11
C GLU A 72 -18.27 -21.16 -3.40
N ILE A 73 -17.46 -20.55 -4.28
CA ILE A 73 -17.02 -21.20 -5.53
C ILE A 73 -16.23 -22.50 -5.26
N PHE A 74 -15.41 -22.53 -4.22
CA PHE A 74 -14.57 -23.67 -3.90
C PHE A 74 -15.19 -24.64 -2.88
N ALA A 75 -16.34 -24.29 -2.29
CA ALA A 75 -16.92 -25.00 -1.15
C ALA A 75 -17.21 -26.48 -1.47
N GLU A 76 -17.83 -26.75 -2.60
CA GLU A 76 -18.22 -28.12 -2.98
C GLU A 76 -16.98 -29.03 -3.12
N GLU A 77 -16.00 -28.62 -3.90
CA GLU A 77 -14.84 -29.45 -4.19
C GLU A 77 -13.92 -29.62 -2.98
N ILE A 78 -13.73 -28.56 -2.19
CA ILE A 78 -12.93 -28.66 -0.97
C ILE A 78 -13.63 -29.51 0.08
N SER A 79 -14.96 -29.41 0.23
CA SER A 79 -15.71 -30.20 1.21
C SER A 79 -15.70 -31.69 0.90
N LYS A 80 -15.61 -32.09 -0.37
CA LYS A 80 -15.44 -33.51 -0.76
C LYS A 80 -14.12 -34.10 -0.23
N LYS A 81 -13.09 -33.27 -0.18
CA LYS A 81 -11.75 -33.67 0.28
C LYS A 81 -11.55 -33.45 1.77
N ASP A 82 -11.96 -32.32 2.28
CA ASP A 82 -11.72 -31.86 3.65
C ASP A 82 -12.88 -30.95 4.13
N PRO A 83 -13.93 -31.55 4.71
CA PRO A 83 -15.12 -30.81 5.14
C PRO A 83 -14.84 -29.73 6.21
N GLY A 84 -13.77 -29.90 6.99
CA GLY A 84 -13.39 -29.00 8.09
C GLY A 84 -12.46 -27.84 7.68
N PHE A 85 -11.99 -27.81 6.43
CA PHE A 85 -10.96 -26.86 6.00
C PHE A 85 -11.34 -25.39 6.22
N PHE A 86 -12.50 -24.98 5.76
CA PHE A 86 -12.95 -23.59 5.90
C PHE A 86 -13.27 -23.22 7.34
N LEU A 87 -13.77 -24.18 8.13
CA LEU A 87 -14.02 -23.97 9.56
C LEU A 87 -12.71 -23.69 10.29
N ARG A 88 -11.70 -24.56 10.11
CA ARG A 88 -10.37 -24.35 10.71
C ARG A 88 -9.74 -23.04 10.29
N MET A 89 -9.87 -22.65 9.02
CA MET A 89 -9.39 -21.34 8.54
C MET A 89 -10.11 -20.17 9.22
N LYS A 90 -11.43 -20.24 9.40
CA LYS A 90 -12.24 -19.20 10.06
C LYS A 90 -11.87 -19.07 11.52
N GLU A 91 -11.66 -20.19 12.19
CA GLU A 91 -11.35 -20.28 13.61
C GLU A 91 -9.88 -20.10 13.96
N SER A 92 -9.00 -19.96 12.97
CA SER A 92 -7.56 -19.82 13.18
C SER A 92 -7.16 -18.66 14.12
N LYS A 93 -8.02 -17.65 14.25
CA LYS A 93 -7.84 -16.47 15.12
C LYS A 93 -8.32 -16.66 16.56
N TYR A 94 -9.07 -17.72 16.85
CA TYR A 94 -9.63 -17.96 18.19
C TYR A 94 -8.58 -18.61 19.09
N TYR A 95 -8.69 -18.37 20.40
CA TYR A 95 -7.89 -19.06 21.39
C TYR A 95 -8.20 -20.57 21.42
N PRO A 96 -7.26 -21.43 21.80
CA PRO A 96 -7.51 -22.87 21.87
C PRO A 96 -8.70 -23.25 22.72
N GLU A 97 -8.91 -22.52 23.84
CA GLU A 97 -10.01 -22.72 24.77
C GLU A 97 -11.39 -22.47 24.13
N ASP A 98 -11.46 -21.55 23.16
CA ASP A 98 -12.66 -21.21 22.41
C ASP A 98 -12.99 -22.24 21.31
N LYS A 99 -12.06 -23.15 21.01
CA LYS A 99 -12.18 -24.20 20.00
C LYS A 99 -12.52 -25.57 20.56
N ARG A 100 -13.00 -25.63 21.80
CA ARG A 100 -13.41 -26.88 22.45
C ARG A 100 -14.56 -27.52 21.69
N ASP A 101 -14.50 -28.86 21.61
CA ASP A 101 -15.59 -29.67 21.07
C ASP A 101 -16.79 -29.71 22.05
N ILE A 102 -17.87 -30.40 21.65
CA ILE A 102 -19.08 -30.58 22.49
C ILE A 102 -18.75 -31.24 23.82
N ASN A 103 -17.68 -32.03 23.89
CA ASN A 103 -17.22 -32.70 25.10
C ASN A 103 -16.22 -31.88 25.92
N GLY A 104 -15.92 -30.66 25.49
CA GLY A 104 -15.02 -29.76 26.19
C GLY A 104 -13.53 -29.99 25.91
N ASN A 105 -13.17 -30.88 24.96
CA ASN A 105 -11.78 -31.18 24.61
C ASN A 105 -11.23 -30.11 23.67
N CYS A 106 -9.98 -29.66 23.92
CA CYS A 106 -9.27 -28.82 22.98
C CYS A 106 -8.70 -29.68 21.84
N PRO A 107 -8.70 -29.18 20.58
CA PRO A 107 -8.03 -29.86 19.48
C PRO A 107 -6.52 -30.02 19.77
N GLU A 108 -5.93 -31.16 19.42
CA GLU A 108 -4.48 -31.38 19.56
C GLU A 108 -3.65 -30.33 18.81
N LEU A 109 -4.13 -29.90 17.63
CA LEU A 109 -3.49 -28.91 16.78
C LEU A 109 -4.46 -27.74 16.51
N PRO A 110 -4.68 -26.85 17.49
CA PRO A 110 -5.75 -25.84 17.42
C PRO A 110 -5.56 -24.80 16.30
N TYR A 111 -4.37 -24.71 15.72
CA TYR A 111 -4.07 -23.74 14.65
C TYR A 111 -3.71 -24.42 13.33
N ALA A 112 -3.76 -25.76 13.24
CA ALA A 112 -3.46 -26.46 12.00
C ALA A 112 -4.56 -26.25 10.97
N LEU A 113 -4.15 -26.01 9.74
CA LEU A 113 -5.03 -25.93 8.58
C LEU A 113 -5.10 -27.28 7.86
N PHE A 114 -3.95 -27.94 7.68
CA PHE A 114 -3.82 -29.27 7.10
C PHE A 114 -3.67 -30.28 8.23
N VAL A 115 -4.58 -31.25 8.26
CA VAL A 115 -4.67 -32.30 9.29
C VAL A 115 -4.66 -33.70 8.67
N ASP A 116 -4.18 -33.82 7.43
CA ASP A 116 -4.05 -35.12 6.75
C ASP A 116 -2.88 -35.92 7.34
N ASP A 117 -2.94 -37.25 7.25
CA ASP A 117 -1.88 -38.11 7.74
C ASP A 117 -0.55 -37.94 6.99
N ASP A 118 -0.63 -37.61 5.71
CA ASP A 118 0.50 -37.48 4.79
C ASP A 118 0.91 -36.05 4.48
N PHE A 119 0.08 -35.05 4.84
CA PHE A 119 0.33 -33.64 4.55
C PHE A 119 -0.15 -32.72 5.69
N THR A 120 0.80 -32.23 6.45
CA THR A 120 0.57 -31.37 7.60
C THR A 120 0.99 -29.91 7.31
N ASP A 121 0.64 -28.98 8.19
CA ASP A 121 1.12 -27.59 8.13
C ASP A 121 2.65 -27.49 8.11
N LYS A 122 3.35 -28.43 8.78
CA LYS A 122 4.81 -28.48 8.78
C LYS A 122 5.35 -28.82 7.39
N ASP A 123 4.70 -29.75 6.69
CA ASP A 123 5.07 -30.14 5.32
C ASP A 123 4.76 -29.01 4.35
N TYR A 124 3.60 -28.35 4.52
CA TYR A 124 3.24 -27.15 3.78
C TYR A 124 4.31 -26.06 3.90
N HIS A 125 4.69 -25.66 5.11
CA HIS A 125 5.68 -24.62 5.33
C HIS A 125 7.11 -25.01 4.92
N LYS A 126 7.44 -26.29 4.97
CA LYS A 126 8.72 -26.81 4.47
C LYS A 126 8.78 -26.74 2.94
N LYS A 127 7.69 -27.10 2.26
CA LYS A 127 7.58 -27.06 0.79
C LYS A 127 7.41 -25.63 0.27
N PHE A 128 6.63 -24.82 0.97
CA PHE A 128 6.30 -23.46 0.59
C PHE A 128 6.66 -22.46 1.70
N PRO A 129 7.93 -22.01 1.79
CA PRO A 129 8.37 -21.04 2.79
C PRO A 129 7.60 -19.71 2.74
N THR A 130 7.08 -19.36 1.57
CA THR A 130 6.15 -18.22 1.38
C THR A 130 5.03 -18.62 0.43
N ILE A 131 3.92 -17.90 0.48
CA ILE A 131 2.80 -18.10 -0.45
C ILE A 131 3.21 -17.91 -1.93
N TYR A 132 4.26 -17.14 -2.18
CA TYR A 132 4.78 -16.94 -3.55
C TYR A 132 5.46 -18.20 -4.10
N HIS A 133 6.05 -19.06 -3.23
CA HIS A 133 6.54 -20.39 -3.62
C HIS A 133 5.41 -21.29 -4.07
N LEU A 134 4.30 -21.30 -3.33
CA LEU A 134 3.09 -22.03 -3.73
C LEU A 134 2.56 -21.52 -5.07
N ARG A 135 2.39 -20.20 -5.22
CA ARG A 135 1.90 -19.61 -6.46
C ARG A 135 2.80 -19.92 -7.66
N LYS A 136 4.13 -19.83 -7.48
CA LYS A 136 5.11 -20.21 -8.51
C LYS A 136 5.00 -21.68 -8.88
N MET A 137 4.86 -22.57 -7.91
CA MET A 137 4.69 -24.01 -8.17
C MET A 137 3.43 -24.28 -8.99
N LEU A 138 2.29 -23.68 -8.59
CA LEU A 138 1.02 -23.85 -9.29
C LEU A 138 1.02 -23.30 -10.72
N MET A 139 1.81 -22.26 -11.01
CA MET A 139 1.95 -21.71 -12.36
C MET A 139 2.76 -22.64 -13.29
N ASN A 140 3.63 -23.49 -12.74
CA ASN A 140 4.57 -24.30 -13.51
C ASN A 140 4.27 -25.80 -13.41
N THR A 141 3.21 -26.21 -12.69
CA THR A 141 2.86 -27.63 -12.57
C THR A 141 1.99 -28.09 -13.73
N GLU A 142 2.29 -29.27 -14.26
CA GLU A 142 1.46 -29.97 -15.25
C GLU A 142 0.51 -30.99 -14.58
N GLU A 143 0.75 -31.29 -13.31
CA GLU A 143 -0.07 -32.21 -12.53
C GLU A 143 -1.27 -31.47 -11.92
N THR A 144 -2.35 -32.22 -11.67
CA THR A 144 -3.52 -31.67 -10.96
C THR A 144 -3.17 -31.45 -9.48
N PRO A 145 -3.06 -30.18 -9.03
CA PRO A 145 -2.67 -29.89 -7.66
C PRO A 145 -3.84 -30.11 -6.68
N ASP A 146 -3.50 -30.21 -5.39
CA ASP A 146 -4.51 -30.19 -4.33
C ASP A 146 -5.35 -28.92 -4.40
N ILE A 147 -6.68 -29.06 -4.48
CA ILE A 147 -7.62 -27.96 -4.61
C ILE A 147 -7.52 -26.93 -3.46
N ARG A 148 -7.15 -27.38 -2.25
CA ARG A 148 -6.92 -26.51 -1.09
C ARG A 148 -5.73 -25.59 -1.31
N LEU A 149 -4.67 -26.08 -1.95
CA LEU A 149 -3.49 -25.26 -2.31
C LEU A 149 -3.83 -24.25 -3.39
N VAL A 150 -4.63 -24.62 -4.37
CA VAL A 150 -5.16 -23.69 -5.39
C VAL A 150 -5.98 -22.59 -4.73
N TYR A 151 -6.90 -22.98 -3.84
CA TYR A 151 -7.69 -22.02 -3.07
C TYR A 151 -6.81 -21.04 -2.29
N LEU A 152 -5.80 -21.52 -1.55
CA LEU A 152 -4.92 -20.64 -0.76
C LEU A 152 -4.16 -19.64 -1.63
N ALA A 153 -3.71 -20.06 -2.81
CA ALA A 153 -3.02 -19.17 -3.75
C ALA A 153 -3.96 -18.06 -4.26
N ILE A 154 -5.17 -18.43 -4.70
CA ILE A 154 -6.17 -17.48 -5.19
C ILE A 154 -6.70 -16.61 -4.04
N HIS A 155 -6.94 -17.18 -2.86
CA HIS A 155 -7.32 -16.43 -1.66
C HIS A 155 -6.31 -15.33 -1.32
N HIS A 156 -5.01 -15.66 -1.38
CA HIS A 156 -3.96 -14.65 -1.17
C HIS A 156 -4.04 -13.54 -2.22
N MET A 157 -4.24 -13.88 -3.49
CA MET A 157 -4.38 -12.88 -4.56
C MET A 157 -5.58 -11.97 -4.33
N MET A 158 -6.75 -12.55 -4.02
CA MET A 158 -7.99 -11.81 -3.79
C MET A 158 -7.93 -10.94 -2.52
N LYS A 159 -7.30 -11.45 -1.46
CA LYS A 159 -7.12 -10.73 -0.20
C LYS A 159 -6.20 -9.52 -0.33
N HIS A 160 -5.14 -9.66 -1.12
CA HIS A 160 -4.13 -8.63 -1.32
C HIS A 160 -4.23 -7.93 -2.67
N ARG A 161 -5.35 -8.11 -3.37
CA ARG A 161 -5.67 -7.36 -4.56
C ARG A 161 -5.78 -5.90 -4.18
N GLY A 162 -4.83 -5.10 -4.65
CA GLY A 162 -4.91 -3.65 -4.62
C GLY A 162 -6.04 -3.13 -5.50
N HIS A 163 -6.15 -1.83 -5.63
CA HIS A 163 -6.95 -1.23 -6.68
C HIS A 163 -6.49 -1.75 -8.05
N PHE A 164 -7.36 -1.79 -9.05
CA PHE A 164 -6.98 -2.11 -10.42
C PHE A 164 -6.12 -0.99 -11.01
N LEU A 165 -4.86 -0.99 -10.63
CA LEU A 165 -3.88 -0.07 -11.19
C LEU A 165 -3.55 -0.44 -12.64
N LEU A 166 -3.79 -1.69 -13.01
CA LEU A 166 -3.59 -2.24 -14.34
C LEU A 166 -4.85 -3.01 -14.73
N SER A 167 -5.69 -2.40 -15.53
CA SER A 167 -6.77 -3.07 -16.24
C SER A 167 -6.16 -3.71 -17.51
N GLY A 168 -5.62 -4.91 -17.40
CA GLY A 168 -5.04 -5.62 -18.54
C GLY A 168 -4.22 -6.84 -18.13
N ASP A 169 -3.88 -7.68 -19.07
CA ASP A 169 -2.94 -8.77 -18.89
C ASP A 169 -1.53 -8.19 -18.64
N ILE A 170 -0.78 -8.80 -17.72
CA ILE A 170 0.65 -8.47 -17.51
C ILE A 170 1.43 -8.61 -18.83
N ASN A 171 1.00 -9.50 -19.70
CA ASN A 171 1.56 -9.70 -21.05
C ASN A 171 1.17 -8.58 -22.03
N GLU A 172 0.12 -7.82 -21.74
CA GLU A 172 -0.34 -6.65 -22.50
C GLU A 172 0.20 -5.32 -21.92
N ILE A 173 1.22 -5.38 -21.05
CA ILE A 173 1.87 -4.15 -20.61
C ILE A 173 2.36 -3.44 -21.85
N LYS A 174 1.65 -2.38 -22.22
CA LYS A 174 1.99 -1.54 -23.35
C LYS A 174 3.47 -1.16 -23.21
N GLU A 175 4.21 -1.31 -24.30
CA GLU A 175 5.59 -0.85 -24.32
C GLU A 175 5.67 0.56 -23.75
N PHE A 176 6.69 0.84 -22.96
CA PHE A 176 6.89 2.16 -22.36
C PHE A 176 6.63 3.28 -23.35
N GLY A 177 7.22 3.14 -24.55
CA GLY A 177 7.10 4.13 -25.62
C GLY A 177 5.67 4.48 -25.98
N THR A 178 4.78 3.50 -26.07
CA THR A 178 3.37 3.71 -26.41
C THR A 178 2.63 4.47 -25.29
N THR A 179 2.84 4.07 -24.04
CA THR A 179 2.16 4.70 -22.88
C THR A 179 2.68 6.13 -22.67
N PHE A 180 3.99 6.33 -22.81
CA PHE A 180 4.63 7.63 -22.64
C PHE A 180 4.27 8.59 -23.78
N SER A 181 4.25 8.11 -25.05
CA SER A 181 3.79 8.90 -26.19
C SER A 181 2.35 9.40 -26.00
N LYS A 182 1.46 8.54 -25.51
CA LYS A 182 0.06 8.92 -25.25
C LYS A 182 -0.02 10.03 -24.17
N LEU A 183 0.80 9.95 -23.12
CA LEU A 183 0.87 11.02 -22.12
C LEU A 183 1.30 12.36 -22.75
N LEU A 184 2.35 12.33 -23.56
CA LEU A 184 2.86 13.55 -24.21
C LEU A 184 1.86 14.14 -25.21
N GLU A 185 1.15 13.28 -25.95
CA GLU A 185 0.06 13.70 -26.85
C GLU A 185 -1.06 14.38 -26.05
N ASN A 186 -1.48 13.80 -24.94
CA ASN A 186 -2.51 14.36 -24.08
C ASN A 186 -2.10 15.73 -23.50
N ILE A 187 -0.86 15.85 -23.02
CA ILE A 187 -0.31 17.11 -22.50
C ILE A 187 -0.31 18.20 -23.60
N LYS A 188 0.02 17.80 -24.84
CA LYS A 188 0.07 18.72 -25.97
C LYS A 188 -1.34 19.13 -26.43
N ASN A 189 -2.31 18.21 -26.39
CA ASN A 189 -3.69 18.51 -26.77
C ASN A 189 -4.36 19.51 -25.84
N GLU A 190 -3.97 19.54 -24.56
CA GLU A 190 -4.45 20.52 -23.56
C GLU A 190 -3.60 21.79 -23.50
N GLU A 191 -2.66 21.96 -24.43
CA GLU A 191 -1.80 23.16 -24.55
C GLU A 191 -1.09 23.53 -23.24
N LEU A 192 -0.73 22.51 -22.41
CA LEU A 192 0.00 22.74 -21.17
C LEU A 192 1.41 23.27 -21.46
N ASP A 193 2.03 23.95 -20.48
CA ASP A 193 3.38 24.54 -20.61
C ASP A 193 4.48 23.46 -20.68
N TRP A 194 4.42 22.68 -21.77
CA TRP A 194 5.34 21.59 -22.11
C TRP A 194 6.04 21.88 -23.43
N ASN A 195 7.32 22.22 -23.35
CA ASN A 195 8.13 22.64 -24.50
C ASN A 195 9.21 21.62 -24.88
N LEU A 196 9.19 20.42 -24.23
CA LEU A 196 10.18 19.40 -24.53
C LEU A 196 9.78 18.62 -25.80
N GLU A 197 10.66 18.64 -26.79
CA GLU A 197 10.60 17.76 -27.94
C GLU A 197 11.40 16.50 -27.63
N LEU A 198 10.74 15.38 -27.43
CA LEU A 198 11.34 14.13 -27.03
C LEU A 198 11.32 13.13 -28.19
N GLY A 199 12.49 12.64 -28.58
CA GLY A 199 12.64 11.57 -29.56
C GLY A 199 12.85 10.20 -28.92
N LYS A 200 13.16 9.21 -29.75
CA LYS A 200 13.38 7.82 -29.28
C LYS A 200 14.52 7.68 -28.28
N GLU A 201 15.55 8.50 -28.39
CA GLU A 201 16.70 8.48 -27.47
C GLU A 201 16.30 8.99 -26.09
N GLU A 202 15.55 10.08 -26.01
CA GLU A 202 15.04 10.63 -24.76
C GLU A 202 14.05 9.67 -24.09
N TYR A 203 13.22 8.96 -24.87
CA TYR A 203 12.33 7.92 -24.32
C TYR A 203 13.14 6.81 -23.64
N ALA A 204 14.21 6.31 -24.27
CA ALA A 204 15.07 5.30 -23.67
C ALA A 204 15.75 5.79 -22.38
N VAL A 205 16.12 7.08 -22.34
CA VAL A 205 16.68 7.70 -21.13
C VAL A 205 15.64 7.76 -20.00
N VAL A 206 14.41 8.23 -20.28
CA VAL A 206 13.32 8.27 -19.30
C VAL A 206 13.02 6.86 -18.78
N GLU A 207 12.88 5.90 -19.68
CA GLU A 207 12.63 4.50 -19.35
C GLU A 207 13.73 3.97 -18.42
N SER A 208 14.99 4.16 -18.76
CA SER A 208 16.12 3.66 -17.98
C SER A 208 16.15 4.23 -16.56
N ILE A 209 15.85 5.53 -16.41
CA ILE A 209 15.83 6.20 -15.09
C ILE A 209 14.63 5.72 -14.26
N LEU A 210 13.45 5.59 -14.86
CA LEU A 210 12.24 5.19 -14.14
C LEU A 210 12.32 3.76 -13.61
N LYS A 211 12.88 2.83 -14.40
CA LYS A 211 13.02 1.41 -14.01
C LYS A 211 14.20 1.11 -13.10
N ASP A 212 15.10 2.06 -12.85
CA ASP A 212 16.28 1.84 -11.99
C ASP A 212 15.85 1.76 -10.51
N ASN A 213 15.88 0.56 -9.96
CA ASN A 213 15.51 0.28 -8.57
C ASN A 213 16.57 0.73 -7.54
N MET A 214 17.76 1.11 -7.96
CA MET A 214 18.81 1.65 -7.09
C MET A 214 18.61 3.14 -6.79
N LEU A 215 17.79 3.83 -7.60
CA LEU A 215 17.51 5.24 -7.44
C LEU A 215 16.29 5.49 -6.55
N ASN A 216 16.44 6.39 -5.59
CA ASN A 216 15.28 6.90 -4.85
C ASN A 216 14.51 7.93 -5.69
N ARG A 217 13.26 8.24 -5.29
CA ARG A 217 12.35 9.16 -5.99
C ARG A 217 12.98 10.52 -6.28
N SER A 218 13.66 11.12 -5.30
CA SER A 218 14.31 12.43 -5.44
C SER A 218 15.44 12.38 -6.48
N THR A 219 16.21 11.30 -6.49
CA THR A 219 17.28 11.10 -7.47
C THR A 219 16.71 10.84 -8.87
N LYS A 220 15.64 10.04 -9.01
CA LYS A 220 14.93 9.84 -10.29
C LYS A 220 14.47 11.19 -10.85
N LYS A 221 13.73 11.99 -10.04
CA LYS A 221 13.33 13.36 -10.41
C LYS A 221 14.50 14.20 -10.92
N THR A 222 15.59 14.28 -10.14
CA THR A 222 16.73 15.15 -10.47
C THR A 222 17.40 14.69 -11.77
N ARG A 223 17.55 13.37 -11.97
CA ARG A 223 18.11 12.82 -13.21
C ARG A 223 17.22 13.07 -14.42
N LEU A 224 15.89 12.89 -14.29
CA LEU A 224 14.93 13.17 -15.36
C LEU A 224 14.99 14.65 -15.79
N ILE A 225 14.91 15.58 -14.83
CA ILE A 225 14.97 17.03 -15.10
C ILE A 225 16.28 17.39 -15.79
N LYS A 226 17.42 16.85 -15.34
CA LYS A 226 18.73 17.14 -15.92
C LYS A 226 18.88 16.53 -17.32
N ALA A 227 18.48 15.27 -17.50
CA ALA A 227 18.61 14.57 -18.78
C ALA A 227 17.77 15.22 -19.89
N LEU A 228 16.54 15.58 -19.57
CA LEU A 228 15.61 16.21 -20.51
C LEU A 228 15.74 17.73 -20.58
N LYS A 229 16.60 18.34 -19.75
CA LYS A 229 16.78 19.79 -19.65
C LYS A 229 15.47 20.56 -19.38
N ALA A 230 14.57 19.96 -18.58
CA ALA A 230 13.27 20.54 -18.27
C ALA A 230 13.39 21.90 -17.60
N LYS A 231 12.66 22.89 -18.12
CA LYS A 231 12.73 24.29 -17.68
C LYS A 231 11.44 24.76 -17.04
N SER A 232 10.28 24.44 -17.64
CA SER A 232 8.98 24.91 -17.17
C SER A 232 8.57 24.30 -15.82
N ILE A 233 7.60 24.90 -15.17
CA ILE A 233 7.02 24.37 -13.92
C ILE A 233 6.27 23.09 -14.22
N CYS A 234 5.46 23.05 -15.28
CA CYS A 234 4.70 21.91 -15.74
C CYS A 234 5.63 20.70 -16.04
N GLU A 235 6.67 20.89 -16.85
CA GLU A 235 7.64 19.84 -17.16
C GLU A 235 8.24 19.20 -15.90
N LYS A 236 8.70 20.04 -14.95
CA LYS A 236 9.28 19.54 -13.69
C LYS A 236 8.25 18.87 -12.79
N ALA A 237 7.01 19.35 -12.79
CA ALA A 237 5.92 18.76 -12.02
C ALA A 237 5.54 17.38 -12.57
N VAL A 238 5.32 17.24 -13.89
CA VAL A 238 5.02 15.96 -14.52
C VAL A 238 6.15 14.97 -14.29
N LEU A 239 7.41 15.33 -14.54
CA LEU A 239 8.55 14.42 -14.30
C LEU A 239 8.70 14.03 -12.83
N ASN A 240 8.39 14.92 -11.89
CA ASN A 240 8.35 14.60 -10.47
C ASN A 240 7.24 13.62 -10.14
N LEU A 241 6.06 13.78 -10.73
CA LEU A 241 4.90 12.91 -10.55
C LEU A 241 5.20 11.49 -11.08
N LEU A 242 5.81 11.38 -12.27
CA LEU A 242 6.27 10.10 -12.85
C LEU A 242 7.33 9.40 -11.98
N ALA A 243 8.16 10.16 -11.25
CA ALA A 243 9.11 9.61 -10.29
C ALA A 243 8.45 9.21 -8.95
N GLY A 244 7.13 9.42 -8.77
CA GLY A 244 6.39 9.14 -7.54
C GLY A 244 6.53 10.23 -6.48
N GLY A 245 6.90 11.45 -6.87
CA GLY A 245 6.94 12.62 -5.99
C GLY A 245 5.56 13.24 -5.80
N THR A 246 5.46 14.17 -4.84
CA THR A 246 4.25 14.98 -4.62
C THR A 246 4.34 16.26 -5.44
N VAL A 247 3.27 16.61 -6.14
CA VAL A 247 3.16 17.83 -6.96
C VAL A 247 1.86 18.55 -6.65
N LYS A 248 1.82 19.84 -6.92
CA LYS A 248 0.58 20.62 -6.92
C LYS A 248 -0.12 20.46 -8.28
N LEU A 249 -1.43 20.36 -8.29
CA LEU A 249 -2.21 20.30 -9.53
C LEU A 249 -2.04 21.57 -10.34
N SER A 250 -2.00 22.75 -9.68
CA SER A 250 -1.73 24.04 -10.33
C SER A 250 -0.38 24.12 -11.05
N ASP A 251 0.64 23.37 -10.57
CA ASP A 251 1.95 23.32 -11.23
C ASP A 251 1.90 22.57 -12.59
N ILE A 252 0.90 21.69 -12.79
CA ILE A 252 0.71 20.96 -14.03
C ILE A 252 -0.22 21.71 -14.98
N PHE A 253 -1.38 22.16 -14.47
CA PHE A 253 -2.46 22.70 -15.28
C PHE A 253 -2.44 24.26 -15.40
N GLY A 254 -1.58 24.93 -14.63
CA GLY A 254 -1.45 26.38 -14.66
C GLY A 254 -2.64 27.15 -14.07
N LEU A 255 -3.58 26.45 -13.41
CA LEU A 255 -4.80 27.04 -12.83
C LEU A 255 -4.57 27.35 -11.36
N GLU A 256 -4.60 28.65 -10.99
CA GLU A 256 -4.37 29.09 -9.59
C GLU A 256 -5.49 28.62 -8.65
N GLU A 257 -6.72 28.50 -9.15
CA GLU A 257 -7.89 28.02 -8.39
C GLU A 257 -7.67 26.63 -7.80
N LEU A 258 -6.88 25.79 -8.47
CA LEU A 258 -6.55 24.44 -7.97
C LEU A 258 -5.72 24.44 -6.67
N ASN A 259 -5.14 25.57 -6.27
CA ASN A 259 -4.49 25.69 -4.96
C ASN A 259 -5.48 25.84 -3.79
N GLU A 260 -6.71 26.27 -4.08
CA GLU A 260 -7.78 26.50 -3.11
C GLU A 260 -8.71 25.30 -2.95
N THR A 261 -8.49 24.24 -3.73
CA THR A 261 -9.28 23.03 -3.69
C THR A 261 -9.00 22.18 -2.43
N GLU A 262 -9.87 21.21 -2.12
CA GLU A 262 -9.68 20.27 -1.00
C GLU A 262 -8.41 19.44 -1.16
N ARG A 263 -8.00 19.15 -2.40
CA ARG A 263 -6.82 18.32 -2.74
C ARG A 263 -5.88 18.99 -3.75
N PRO A 264 -5.19 20.07 -3.35
CA PRO A 264 -4.32 20.80 -4.28
C PRO A 264 -3.04 20.01 -4.68
N LYS A 265 -2.77 18.88 -4.03
CA LYS A 265 -1.56 18.07 -4.25
C LYS A 265 -1.88 16.62 -4.51
N ILE A 266 -1.12 16.01 -5.43
CA ILE A 266 -1.24 14.59 -5.81
C ILE A 266 0.12 13.89 -5.73
N SER A 267 0.11 12.60 -5.41
CA SER A 267 1.27 11.70 -5.49
C SER A 267 0.81 10.29 -5.80
N PHE A 268 1.35 9.68 -6.85
CA PHE A 268 1.05 8.29 -7.21
C PHE A 268 1.61 7.26 -6.22
N ALA A 269 2.57 7.66 -5.41
CA ALA A 269 3.20 6.81 -4.42
C ALA A 269 2.54 6.93 -3.03
N ASP A 270 1.45 7.68 -2.91
CA ASP A 270 0.67 7.79 -1.70
C ASP A 270 -0.20 6.54 -1.51
N ASN A 271 -0.19 5.98 -0.31
CA ASN A 271 -1.04 4.83 0.02
C ASN A 271 -2.53 5.18 0.03
N GLY A 272 -2.88 6.44 0.20
CA GLY A 272 -4.23 6.96 0.16
C GLY A 272 -4.69 7.45 -1.21
N TYR A 273 -3.88 7.26 -2.26
CA TYR A 273 -4.21 7.74 -3.62
C TYR A 273 -5.63 7.39 -4.06
N ASP A 274 -6.02 6.13 -3.89
CA ASP A 274 -7.34 5.63 -4.28
C ASP A 274 -8.48 6.20 -3.42
N ASP A 275 -8.19 6.80 -2.28
CA ASP A 275 -9.21 7.36 -1.39
C ASP A 275 -9.66 8.73 -1.86
N TYR A 276 -8.75 9.49 -2.47
CA TYR A 276 -9.00 10.88 -2.85
C TYR A 276 -9.01 11.14 -4.35
N ILE A 277 -8.66 10.16 -5.18
CA ILE A 277 -8.57 10.39 -6.64
C ILE A 277 -9.88 10.84 -7.26
N GLY A 278 -11.03 10.40 -6.74
CA GLY A 278 -12.33 10.86 -7.19
C GLY A 278 -12.59 12.35 -6.90
N GLU A 279 -11.95 12.94 -5.89
CA GLU A 279 -12.01 14.39 -5.63
C GLU A 279 -11.21 15.12 -6.70
N VAL A 280 -10.03 14.63 -7.03
CA VAL A 280 -9.18 15.18 -8.11
C VAL A 280 -9.86 15.07 -9.48
N GLU A 281 -10.54 13.95 -9.76
CA GLU A 281 -11.32 13.77 -10.98
C GLU A 281 -12.45 14.82 -11.10
N ASN A 282 -13.17 15.08 -10.01
CA ASN A 282 -14.22 16.10 -9.99
C ASN A 282 -13.67 17.51 -10.19
N GLU A 283 -12.47 17.81 -9.67
CA GLU A 283 -11.83 19.12 -9.77
C GLU A 283 -11.27 19.37 -11.18
N LEU A 284 -10.69 18.36 -11.81
CA LEU A 284 -10.07 18.47 -13.15
C LEU A 284 -11.07 18.28 -14.30
N GLY A 285 -12.20 17.61 -14.04
CA GLY A 285 -13.20 17.31 -15.07
C GLY A 285 -12.58 16.60 -16.27
N GLU A 286 -12.75 17.17 -17.47
CA GLU A 286 -12.26 16.56 -18.72
C GLU A 286 -10.74 16.40 -18.78
N GLN A 287 -9.96 17.23 -18.07
CA GLN A 287 -8.48 17.16 -18.07
C GLN A 287 -7.92 16.01 -17.22
N PHE A 288 -8.77 15.31 -16.48
CA PHE A 288 -8.35 14.20 -15.60
C PHE A 288 -7.62 13.06 -16.34
N TYR A 289 -7.89 12.85 -17.63
CA TYR A 289 -7.22 11.81 -18.43
C TYR A 289 -5.68 11.98 -18.53
N ILE A 290 -5.16 13.19 -18.29
CA ILE A 290 -3.71 13.43 -18.20
C ILE A 290 -3.14 12.74 -16.96
N ILE A 291 -3.83 12.87 -15.81
CA ILE A 291 -3.43 12.18 -14.57
C ILE A 291 -3.50 10.66 -14.73
N GLU A 292 -4.55 10.14 -15.39
CA GLU A 292 -4.67 8.71 -15.66
C GLU A 292 -3.53 8.19 -16.54
N THR A 293 -3.17 8.90 -17.60
CA THR A 293 -2.06 8.49 -18.48
C THR A 293 -0.71 8.64 -17.80
N ALA A 294 -0.50 9.67 -16.99
CA ALA A 294 0.70 9.81 -16.16
C ALA A 294 0.79 8.67 -15.11
N LYS A 295 -0.35 8.30 -14.52
CA LYS A 295 -0.45 7.15 -13.61
C LYS A 295 -0.08 5.84 -14.29
N ALA A 296 -0.54 5.62 -15.51
CA ALA A 296 -0.21 4.43 -16.28
C ALA A 296 1.31 4.31 -16.53
N VAL A 297 2.01 5.41 -16.80
CA VAL A 297 3.49 5.43 -16.93
C VAL A 297 4.16 5.09 -15.60
N TYR A 298 3.70 5.69 -14.51
CA TYR A 298 4.21 5.41 -13.17
C TYR A 298 4.01 3.94 -12.78
N ASP A 299 2.83 3.38 -13.01
CA ASP A 299 2.50 1.99 -12.69
C ASP A 299 3.31 1.00 -13.51
N TRP A 300 3.54 1.31 -14.79
CA TRP A 300 4.46 0.57 -15.63
C TRP A 300 5.87 0.53 -14.99
N ALA A 301 6.40 1.69 -14.59
CA ALA A 301 7.72 1.76 -13.98
C ALA A 301 7.82 0.95 -12.68
N VAL A 302 6.81 1.04 -11.81
CA VAL A 302 6.74 0.26 -10.56
C VAL A 302 6.66 -1.24 -10.85
N LEU A 303 5.87 -1.65 -11.84
CA LEU A 303 5.75 -3.06 -12.20
C LEU A 303 7.06 -3.62 -12.75
N VAL A 304 7.71 -2.91 -13.65
CA VAL A 304 9.02 -3.31 -14.20
C VAL A 304 10.10 -3.34 -13.10
N GLU A 305 10.07 -2.39 -12.16
CA GLU A 305 10.95 -2.42 -10.99
C GLU A 305 10.74 -3.68 -10.13
N ILE A 306 9.48 -4.08 -9.91
CA ILE A 306 9.13 -5.28 -9.13
C ILE A 306 9.48 -6.58 -9.86
N LEU A 307 9.17 -6.65 -11.16
CA LEU A 307 9.40 -7.85 -11.97
C LEU A 307 10.90 -8.06 -12.25
N GLY A 308 11.65 -6.98 -12.48
CA GLY A 308 13.05 -7.07 -12.91
C GLY A 308 13.16 -7.91 -14.19
N LYS A 309 13.89 -9.03 -14.10
CA LYS A 309 14.08 -9.98 -15.21
C LYS A 309 13.08 -11.14 -15.24
N TYR A 310 12.16 -11.18 -14.31
CA TYR A 310 11.22 -12.29 -14.14
C TYR A 310 9.91 -12.03 -14.87
N THR A 311 9.24 -13.12 -15.28
CA THR A 311 7.99 -13.05 -16.02
C THR A 311 6.77 -12.88 -15.11
N SER A 312 6.90 -13.20 -13.81
CA SER A 312 5.81 -13.07 -12.84
C SER A 312 6.26 -12.48 -11.52
N ILE A 313 5.34 -11.79 -10.84
CA ILE A 313 5.55 -11.26 -9.49
C ILE A 313 5.92 -12.39 -8.51
N SER A 314 5.34 -13.58 -8.69
CA SER A 314 5.63 -14.74 -7.84
C SER A 314 7.08 -15.19 -7.99
N GLU A 315 7.59 -15.25 -9.20
CA GLU A 315 9.00 -15.59 -9.46
C GLU A 315 9.96 -14.54 -8.90
N ALA A 316 9.68 -13.26 -9.15
CA ALA A 316 10.48 -12.16 -8.61
C ALA A 316 10.56 -12.20 -7.07
N LYS A 317 9.42 -12.42 -6.41
CA LYS A 317 9.36 -12.54 -4.94
C LYS A 317 10.08 -13.77 -4.41
N VAL A 318 9.96 -14.92 -5.07
CA VAL A 318 10.72 -16.13 -4.71
C VAL A 318 12.21 -15.91 -4.85
N ALA A 319 12.66 -15.33 -5.97
CA ALA A 319 14.07 -15.02 -6.18
C ALA A 319 14.63 -14.05 -5.14
N THR A 320 13.85 -13.02 -4.77
CA THR A 320 14.22 -12.09 -3.70
C THR A 320 14.34 -12.80 -2.36
N TYR A 321 13.40 -13.72 -2.04
CA TYR A 321 13.44 -14.50 -0.81
C TYR A 321 14.66 -15.42 -0.74
N GLU A 322 14.94 -16.18 -1.81
CA GLU A 322 16.08 -17.10 -1.87
C GLU A 322 17.42 -16.34 -1.80
N LYS A 323 17.52 -15.19 -2.47
CA LYS A 323 18.67 -14.31 -2.35
C LYS A 323 18.85 -13.84 -0.91
N HIS A 324 17.79 -13.33 -0.28
CA HIS A 324 17.84 -12.89 1.12
C HIS A 324 18.27 -14.03 2.05
N LYS A 325 17.72 -15.24 1.86
CA LYS A 325 18.08 -16.43 2.66
C LYS A 325 19.56 -16.78 2.51
N SER A 326 20.07 -16.79 1.28
CA SER A 326 21.48 -17.03 0.99
C SER A 326 22.36 -15.95 1.65
N ASP A 327 22.04 -14.70 1.45
CA ASP A 327 22.74 -13.56 2.00
C ASP A 327 22.75 -13.59 3.54
N LEU A 328 21.63 -13.91 4.16
CA LEU A 328 21.55 -14.04 5.63
C LEU A 328 22.38 -15.21 6.15
N GLN A 329 22.42 -16.34 5.44
CA GLN A 329 23.28 -17.47 5.81
C GLN A 329 24.77 -17.10 5.74
N PHE A 330 25.15 -16.36 4.70
CA PHE A 330 26.51 -15.88 4.54
C PHE A 330 26.89 -14.89 5.65
N LEU A 331 26.01 -13.91 5.93
CA LEU A 331 26.19 -12.96 7.05
C LEU A 331 26.36 -13.68 8.40
N LYS A 332 25.56 -14.73 8.66
CA LYS A 332 25.70 -15.53 9.87
C LYS A 332 27.05 -16.24 9.96
N LYS A 333 27.62 -16.68 8.83
CA LYS A 333 28.98 -17.28 8.82
C LYS A 333 30.03 -16.23 9.17
N ILE A 334 29.99 -15.04 8.57
CA ILE A 334 30.92 -13.94 8.84
C ILE A 334 30.84 -13.54 10.31
N VAL A 335 29.64 -13.29 10.83
CA VAL A 335 29.45 -12.87 12.23
C VAL A 335 29.99 -13.93 13.21
N ARG A 336 29.80 -15.22 12.94
CA ARG A 336 30.37 -16.29 13.76
C ARG A 336 31.91 -16.33 13.74
N LYS A 337 32.52 -15.84 12.64
CA LYS A 337 33.99 -15.77 12.52
C LYS A 337 34.60 -14.66 13.38
N TYR A 338 33.91 -13.51 13.51
CA TYR A 338 34.49 -12.31 14.10
C TYR A 338 33.89 -11.92 15.46
N LEU A 339 32.68 -12.40 15.80
CA LEU A 339 31.98 -12.01 17.00
C LEU A 339 31.81 -13.16 17.98
N THR A 340 31.56 -12.85 19.24
CA THR A 340 31.30 -13.83 20.31
C THR A 340 29.94 -14.52 20.13
N LYS A 341 29.73 -15.62 20.85
CA LYS A 341 28.45 -16.33 20.85
C LYS A 341 27.30 -15.48 21.41
N GLU A 342 27.60 -14.59 22.35
CA GLU A 342 26.63 -13.69 22.98
C GLU A 342 26.20 -12.60 22.00
N GLU A 343 27.14 -11.97 21.33
CA GLU A 343 26.86 -10.98 20.29
C GLU A 343 26.10 -11.59 19.11
N TYR A 344 26.43 -12.83 18.71
CA TYR A 344 25.67 -13.54 17.70
C TYR A 344 24.20 -13.77 18.11
N LYS A 345 23.96 -14.17 19.39
CA LYS A 345 22.60 -14.32 19.92
C LYS A 345 21.88 -12.99 19.95
N ASP A 346 22.53 -11.93 20.38
CA ASP A 346 21.95 -10.59 20.39
C ASP A 346 21.51 -10.15 18.99
N ILE A 347 22.32 -10.40 17.96
CA ILE A 347 22.02 -9.99 16.58
C ILE A 347 20.92 -10.85 15.95
N PHE A 348 21.01 -12.19 16.03
CA PHE A 348 20.17 -13.09 15.22
C PHE A 348 19.06 -13.81 15.98
N VAL A 349 19.10 -13.85 17.30
CA VAL A 349 18.11 -14.53 18.13
C VAL A 349 17.21 -13.52 18.84
N SER A 350 17.81 -12.53 19.48
CA SER A 350 17.06 -11.49 20.20
C SER A 350 16.17 -10.68 19.27
N THR A 351 15.10 -10.16 19.85
CA THR A 351 14.10 -9.35 19.12
C THR A 351 13.90 -8.00 19.79
N SER A 352 13.71 -6.96 18.98
CA SER A 352 13.23 -5.65 19.41
C SER A 352 12.00 -5.32 18.56
N ASP A 353 10.93 -4.84 19.21
CA ASP A 353 9.67 -4.48 18.53
C ASP A 353 9.13 -5.60 17.62
N LYS A 354 9.18 -6.85 18.09
CA LYS A 354 8.76 -8.07 17.37
C LYS A 354 9.62 -8.42 16.15
N LEU A 355 10.69 -7.69 15.88
CA LEU A 355 11.64 -7.95 14.81
C LEU A 355 12.96 -8.51 15.35
N LYS A 356 13.62 -9.36 14.56
CA LYS A 356 14.97 -9.82 14.89
C LYS A 356 15.95 -8.64 14.86
N ASN A 357 16.85 -8.58 15.83
CA ASN A 357 17.78 -7.46 15.98
C ASN A 357 18.69 -7.26 14.76
N TYR A 358 18.95 -8.29 13.95
CA TYR A 358 19.77 -8.11 12.73
C TYR A 358 19.18 -7.06 11.78
N SER A 359 17.87 -6.85 11.78
CA SER A 359 17.22 -5.78 11.00
C SER A 359 17.71 -4.39 11.40
N ALA A 360 18.01 -4.16 12.68
CA ALA A 360 18.58 -2.91 13.15
C ALA A 360 20.07 -2.78 12.76
N TYR A 361 20.81 -3.88 12.86
CA TYR A 361 22.24 -3.90 12.51
C TYR A 361 22.50 -3.63 11.01
N ILE A 362 21.57 -3.98 10.16
CA ILE A 362 21.62 -3.62 8.72
C ILE A 362 20.98 -2.27 8.39
N GLY A 363 20.57 -1.51 9.41
CA GLY A 363 20.06 -0.14 9.27
C GLY A 363 18.61 -0.01 8.82
N MET A 364 17.79 -1.05 8.93
CA MET A 364 16.36 -0.98 8.63
C MET A 364 15.52 -0.46 9.79
N THR A 365 15.92 -0.76 11.02
CA THR A 365 15.25 -0.34 12.26
C THR A 365 16.25 0.21 13.25
N LYS A 366 15.79 0.63 14.43
CA LYS A 366 16.63 1.10 15.53
C LYS A 366 16.40 0.19 16.74
N ILE A 367 17.43 -0.06 17.53
CA ILE A 367 17.31 -0.69 18.86
C ILE A 367 17.30 0.42 19.91
N ASN A 368 16.24 0.48 20.73
CA ASN A 368 16.05 1.52 21.74
C ASN A 368 16.29 2.95 21.21
N GLY A 369 15.77 3.24 20.01
CA GLY A 369 15.89 4.55 19.35
C GLY A 369 17.26 4.85 18.74
N LYS A 370 18.27 3.99 18.91
CA LYS A 370 19.64 4.18 18.41
C LYS A 370 19.90 3.35 17.15
N LYS A 371 20.57 3.95 16.16
CA LYS A 371 21.12 3.20 15.03
C LYS A 371 22.24 2.30 15.53
N VAL A 372 22.21 1.05 15.12
CA VAL A 372 23.26 0.07 15.41
C VAL A 372 23.97 -0.27 14.10
N ASP A 373 25.28 -0.34 14.13
CA ASP A 373 26.10 -0.61 12.96
C ASP A 373 26.95 -1.87 13.20
N LEU A 374 26.80 -2.86 12.32
CA LEU A 374 27.63 -4.07 12.33
C LEU A 374 29.10 -3.75 12.07
N GLN A 375 29.40 -2.71 11.29
CA GLN A 375 30.76 -2.30 11.00
C GLN A 375 31.53 -1.80 12.24
N SER A 376 30.79 -1.26 13.24
CA SER A 376 31.39 -0.85 14.51
C SER A 376 31.85 -2.04 15.35
N LYS A 377 31.46 -3.27 15.01
CA LYS A 377 31.68 -4.50 15.77
C LYS A 377 32.75 -5.40 15.15
N ARG A 378 33.95 -4.90 14.92
CA ARG A 378 35.17 -5.70 14.58
C ARG A 378 35.08 -6.62 13.35
N CYS A 379 34.12 -6.41 12.46
CA CYS A 379 34.07 -7.13 11.19
C CYS A 379 34.91 -6.41 10.15
N SER A 380 35.63 -7.14 9.27
CA SER A 380 36.37 -6.49 8.18
C SER A 380 35.41 -5.79 7.22
N LYS A 381 35.73 -4.55 6.86
CA LYS A 381 34.91 -3.73 5.96
C LYS A 381 34.65 -4.40 4.63
N GLU A 382 35.62 -5.10 4.08
CA GLU A 382 35.60 -5.74 2.76
C GLU A 382 34.59 -6.87 2.67
N GLU A 383 34.47 -7.71 3.71
CA GLU A 383 33.51 -8.82 3.76
C GLU A 383 32.05 -8.36 3.89
N PHE A 384 31.81 -7.08 4.29
CA PHE A 384 30.47 -6.51 4.43
C PHE A 384 30.02 -5.63 3.28
N TYR A 385 30.93 -5.06 2.47
CA TYR A 385 30.58 -4.11 1.42
C TYR A 385 29.93 -4.77 0.20
N ASP A 386 30.21 -6.03 -0.07
CA ASP A 386 29.55 -6.80 -1.14
C ASP A 386 28.13 -7.25 -0.76
N PHE A 387 27.65 -6.82 0.41
CA PHE A 387 26.50 -7.36 1.07
C PHE A 387 25.40 -6.32 1.27
N ASN A 388 24.37 -6.32 0.45
CA ASN A 388 23.27 -5.36 0.57
C ASN A 388 21.94 -6.03 0.98
N LEU A 389 21.85 -6.45 2.25
CA LEU A 389 20.62 -7.00 2.82
C LEU A 389 19.43 -6.02 2.79
N LYS A 390 19.69 -4.70 2.74
CA LYS A 390 18.62 -3.69 2.67
C LYS A 390 17.69 -3.90 1.47
N ASN A 391 18.24 -4.35 0.35
CA ASN A 391 17.46 -4.53 -0.88
C ASN A 391 16.72 -5.86 -0.92
N THR A 392 17.09 -6.84 -0.09
CA THR A 392 16.49 -8.18 -0.06
C THR A 392 15.46 -8.38 1.05
N ILE A 393 15.44 -7.51 2.07
CA ILE A 393 14.54 -7.62 3.24
C ILE A 393 13.13 -7.03 2.99
N LYS A 394 12.90 -6.30 1.91
CA LYS A 394 11.60 -5.72 1.56
C LYS A 394 10.63 -6.75 0.94
N ILE A 395 10.50 -7.94 1.54
CA ILE A 395 9.52 -8.94 1.08
C ILE A 395 8.25 -8.85 1.90
#